data_3a446a54cb468e5c56a6ad76878ae542
#
_entry.id   3a446a54cb468e5c56a6ad76878ae542
#
_cell.length_a   1.000
_cell.length_b   1.000
_cell.length_c   1.000
_cell.angle_alpha   90.00
_cell.angle_beta   90.00
_cell.angle_gamma   90.00
#
_symmetry.space_group_name_H-M   'P 1'
#
loop_
_entity.id
_entity.type
_entity.pdbx_description
1 polymer ?
#
loop_
_entity_poly.entity_id
_entity_poly.type
_entity_poly.pdbx_seq_one_letter_code
_entity_poly.pdbx_strand_id
1 'polypeptide(L)'
;MSFFKIPVSRLCSRLPTPVAFNEAQNSMVDGLENHRFFVTISARRTGKSYAAAILAFAKLLEPRQQVMVVAPNFSLSSIIWDYVTDLVKQMEIEVDRFNQKDKVVKLINGSTFRLLSANNRDSLVGRAANLLVVDEAAIIPNDEYFTRDLRPALSTYKDSRCLWISTPRGKGN
;
A
#
# COMPACT_ATOMS: atom_id res chain seq x y z
N MET A 1 -8.99 -1.64 18.63
CA MET A 1 -7.53 -1.52 18.51
C MET A 1 -7.22 -0.78 17.23
N SER A 2 -6.38 0.23 17.26
CA SER A 2 -5.99 0.99 16.05
C SER A 2 -5.26 0.08 15.06
N PHE A 3 -5.51 0.23 13.78
CA PHE A 3 -4.83 -0.52 12.72
C PHE A 3 -3.35 -0.12 12.62
N PHE A 4 -3.07 1.17 12.76
CA PHE A 4 -1.70 1.67 12.84
C PHE A 4 -1.27 1.85 14.30
N LYS A 5 -0.26 1.10 14.75
CA LYS A 5 0.29 1.24 16.11
C LYS A 5 0.94 2.60 16.36
N ILE A 6 1.53 3.17 15.30
CA ILE A 6 2.05 4.53 15.30
C ILE A 6 1.00 5.39 14.60
N PRO A 7 0.41 6.41 15.28
CA PRO A 7 -0.51 7.32 14.62
C PRO A 7 0.13 7.94 13.38
N VAL A 8 -0.57 7.88 12.24
CA VAL A 8 -0.04 8.35 10.95
C VAL A 8 0.33 9.84 11.00
N SER A 9 -0.45 10.65 11.71
CA SER A 9 -0.15 12.09 11.92
C SER A 9 1.19 12.30 12.63
N ARG A 10 1.49 11.45 13.63
CA ARG A 10 2.78 11.50 14.34
C ARG A 10 3.94 11.06 13.45
N LEU A 11 3.72 10.08 12.58
CA LEU A 11 4.72 9.69 11.59
C LEU A 11 4.96 10.84 10.61
N CYS A 12 3.90 11.43 10.05
CA CYS A 12 3.98 12.54 9.10
C CYS A 12 4.78 13.73 9.66
N SER A 13 4.64 14.05 10.96
CA SER A 13 5.40 15.14 11.60
C SER A 13 6.88 14.81 11.82
N ARG A 14 7.27 13.54 11.74
CA ARG A 14 8.64 13.05 11.95
C ARG A 14 9.36 12.67 10.65
N LEU A 15 8.69 12.78 9.51
CA LEU A 15 9.35 12.59 8.23
C LEU A 15 10.44 13.65 8.03
N PRO A 16 11.50 13.37 7.27
CA PRO A 16 12.57 14.32 6.97
C PRO A 16 12.06 15.67 6.43
N THR A 17 11.00 15.61 5.62
CA THR A 17 10.16 16.75 5.28
C THR A 17 8.79 16.51 5.89
N PRO A 18 8.42 17.23 6.98
CA PRO A 18 7.12 17.06 7.61
C PRO A 18 5.96 17.33 6.64
N VAL A 19 4.94 16.48 6.71
CA VAL A 19 3.79 16.52 5.80
C VAL A 19 2.50 16.67 6.60
N ALA A 20 1.61 17.53 6.14
CA ALA A 20 0.24 17.59 6.58
C ALA A 20 -0.66 16.97 5.49
N PHE A 21 -1.41 15.94 5.84
CA PHE A 21 -2.36 15.33 4.93
C PHE A 21 -3.55 16.27 4.68
N ASN A 22 -3.98 16.35 3.43
CA ASN A 22 -5.25 17.00 3.08
C ASN A 22 -6.44 16.11 3.47
N GLU A 23 -7.66 16.62 3.31
CA GLU A 23 -8.90 15.91 3.67
C GLU A 23 -9.01 14.53 2.99
N ALA A 24 -8.74 14.46 1.68
CA ALA A 24 -8.80 13.20 0.94
C ALA A 24 -7.76 12.16 1.43
N GLN A 25 -6.58 12.60 1.83
CA GLN A 25 -5.55 11.74 2.39
C GLN A 25 -5.89 11.29 3.82
N ASN A 26 -6.43 12.19 4.64
CA ASN A 26 -6.91 11.84 5.98
C ASN A 26 -8.06 10.83 5.91
N SER A 27 -8.97 10.93 4.94
CA SER A 27 -10.03 9.94 4.75
C SER A 27 -9.51 8.53 4.47
N MET A 28 -8.31 8.40 3.85
CA MET A 28 -7.68 7.09 3.66
C MET A 28 -7.19 6.50 4.98
N VAL A 29 -6.68 7.33 5.89
CA VAL A 29 -6.27 6.90 7.24
C VAL A 29 -7.51 6.42 8.00
N ASP A 30 -8.54 7.25 8.08
CA ASP A 30 -9.78 6.95 8.80
C ASP A 30 -10.49 5.73 8.21
N GLY A 31 -10.47 5.61 6.89
CA GLY A 31 -10.99 4.46 6.18
C GLY A 31 -10.31 3.16 6.59
N LEU A 32 -9.00 3.13 6.63
CA LEU A 32 -8.22 1.96 7.05
C LEU A 32 -8.31 1.69 8.56
N GLU A 33 -8.53 2.70 9.40
CA GLU A 33 -8.74 2.47 10.84
C GLU A 33 -10.10 1.82 11.12
N ASN A 34 -11.13 2.17 10.36
CA ASN A 34 -12.51 1.77 10.66
C ASN A 34 -13.03 0.63 9.79
N HIS A 35 -12.45 0.38 8.61
CA HIS A 35 -12.95 -0.58 7.65
C HIS A 35 -11.86 -1.56 7.18
N ARG A 36 -12.27 -2.81 6.94
CA ARG A 36 -11.39 -3.82 6.35
C ARG A 36 -11.06 -3.53 4.88
N PHE A 37 -12.02 -2.98 4.16
CA PHE A 37 -11.92 -2.58 2.76
C PHE A 37 -12.30 -1.12 2.64
N PHE A 38 -11.43 -0.33 2.09
CA PHE A 38 -11.67 1.08 1.84
C PHE A 38 -11.32 1.44 0.39
N VAL A 39 -12.20 2.17 -0.25
CA VAL A 39 -12.05 2.64 -1.63
C VAL A 39 -11.98 4.15 -1.63
N THR A 40 -10.96 4.70 -2.26
CA THR A 40 -10.88 6.14 -2.51
C THR A 40 -10.72 6.41 -4.00
N ILE A 41 -11.59 7.25 -4.51
CA ILE A 41 -11.57 7.72 -5.89
C ILE A 41 -11.39 9.23 -5.85
N SER A 42 -10.29 9.72 -6.39
CA SER A 42 -10.02 11.15 -6.41
C SER A 42 -9.25 11.56 -7.67
N ALA A 43 -9.30 12.84 -8.01
CA ALA A 43 -8.65 13.38 -9.20
C ALA A 43 -7.14 13.06 -9.26
N ARG A 44 -6.55 13.20 -10.43
CA ARG A 44 -5.09 13.15 -10.56
C ARG A 44 -4.43 14.26 -9.75
N ARG A 45 -3.21 14.03 -9.28
CA ARG A 45 -2.39 15.00 -8.50
C ARG A 45 -2.95 15.36 -7.12
N THR A 46 -3.88 14.60 -6.56
CA THR A 46 -4.37 14.78 -5.18
C THR A 46 -3.45 14.17 -4.12
N GLY A 47 -2.34 13.55 -4.53
CA GLY A 47 -1.39 12.91 -3.61
C GLY A 47 -1.79 11.53 -3.09
N LYS A 48 -2.73 10.82 -3.77
CA LYS A 48 -3.17 9.46 -3.38
C LYS A 48 -2.02 8.48 -3.20
N SER A 49 -1.17 8.37 -4.23
CA SER A 49 -0.06 7.40 -4.23
C SER A 49 0.98 7.75 -3.17
N TYR A 50 1.19 9.05 -2.90
CA TYR A 50 2.06 9.49 -1.81
C TYR A 50 1.48 9.12 -0.44
N ALA A 51 0.19 9.39 -0.21
CA ALA A 51 -0.47 8.98 1.03
C ALA A 51 -0.43 7.45 1.20
N ALA A 52 -0.73 6.69 0.14
CA ALA A 52 -0.64 5.23 0.17
C ALA A 52 0.77 4.73 0.51
N ALA A 53 1.82 5.39 0.01
CA ALA A 53 3.21 5.08 0.35
C ALA A 53 3.50 5.34 1.85
N ILE A 54 3.03 6.46 2.41
CA ILE A 54 3.19 6.76 3.85
C ILE A 54 2.42 5.73 4.70
N LEU A 55 1.21 5.34 4.30
CA LEU A 55 0.43 4.32 5.01
C LEU A 55 1.10 2.94 4.95
N ALA A 56 1.64 2.57 3.79
CA ALA A 56 2.44 1.36 3.63
C ALA A 56 3.69 1.40 4.51
N PHE A 57 4.41 2.51 4.52
CA PHE A 57 5.59 2.71 5.35
C PHE A 57 5.24 2.68 6.85
N ALA A 58 4.16 3.35 7.29
CA ALA A 58 3.68 3.30 8.67
C ALA A 58 3.44 1.85 9.14
N LYS A 59 2.85 1.04 8.25
CA LYS A 59 2.62 -0.38 8.57
C LYS A 59 3.91 -1.19 8.61
N LEU A 60 4.89 -0.90 7.76
CA LEU A 60 6.19 -1.57 7.74
C LEU A 60 7.04 -1.33 9.01
N LEU A 61 6.85 -0.20 9.70
CA LEU A 61 7.52 0.09 10.96
C LEU A 61 7.06 -0.82 12.11
N GLU A 62 5.89 -1.43 11.99
CA GLU A 62 5.44 -2.46 12.93
C GLU A 62 6.16 -3.78 12.62
N PRO A 63 6.45 -4.62 13.64
CA PRO A 63 7.19 -5.85 13.40
C PRO A 63 6.36 -6.89 12.63
N ARG A 64 7.03 -7.62 11.75
CA ARG A 64 6.50 -8.80 11.02
C ARG A 64 5.27 -8.50 10.15
N GLN A 65 5.18 -7.31 9.58
CA GLN A 65 4.09 -6.96 8.68
C GLN A 65 4.40 -7.35 7.24
N GLN A 66 3.38 -7.82 6.54
CA GLN A 66 3.42 -8.07 5.09
C GLN A 66 2.60 -6.99 4.41
N VAL A 67 3.29 -6.07 3.73
CA VAL A 67 2.68 -4.96 3.00
C VAL A 67 2.86 -5.21 1.51
N MET A 68 1.77 -5.20 0.78
CA MET A 68 1.77 -5.41 -0.66
C MET A 68 1.08 -4.27 -1.37
N VAL A 69 1.66 -3.86 -2.49
CA VAL A 69 1.04 -2.95 -3.45
C VAL A 69 0.84 -3.72 -4.74
N VAL A 70 -0.36 -3.69 -5.27
CA VAL A 70 -0.71 -4.26 -6.56
C VAL A 70 -1.13 -3.15 -7.50
N ALA A 71 -0.60 -3.16 -8.71
CA ALA A 71 -1.00 -2.23 -9.75
C ALA A 71 -1.09 -2.95 -11.11
N PRO A 72 -1.75 -2.35 -12.09
CA PRO A 72 -1.91 -2.96 -13.42
C PRO A 72 -0.57 -3.36 -14.03
N ASN A 73 0.44 -2.53 -13.90
CA ASN A 73 1.82 -2.84 -14.30
C ASN A 73 2.85 -2.10 -13.42
N PHE A 74 4.10 -2.52 -13.48
CA PHE A 74 5.17 -1.94 -12.66
C PHE A 74 5.44 -0.45 -12.96
N SER A 75 5.25 0.01 -14.19
CA SER A 75 5.50 1.40 -14.55
C SER A 75 4.52 2.37 -13.87
N LEU A 76 3.27 1.97 -13.67
CA LEU A 76 2.27 2.80 -13.01
C LEU A 76 2.47 2.89 -11.50
N SER A 77 2.97 1.84 -10.88
CA SER A 77 3.14 1.75 -9.43
C SER A 77 4.57 1.99 -8.95
N SER A 78 5.50 2.27 -9.85
CA SER A 78 6.87 2.65 -9.48
C SER A 78 6.89 3.82 -8.50
N ILE A 79 5.94 4.74 -8.60
CA ILE A 79 5.81 5.92 -7.72
C ILE A 79 5.66 5.52 -6.24
N ILE A 80 4.80 4.54 -5.91
CA ILE A 80 4.63 4.09 -4.52
C ILE A 80 5.88 3.36 -4.05
N TRP A 81 6.48 2.54 -4.93
CA TRP A 81 7.74 1.86 -4.63
C TRP A 81 8.85 2.86 -4.31
N ASP A 82 9.02 3.86 -5.16
CA ASP A 82 10.07 4.86 -5.02
C ASP A 82 9.88 5.65 -3.72
N TYR A 83 8.66 6.12 -3.42
CA TYR A 83 8.37 6.81 -2.15
C TYR A 83 8.66 5.93 -0.92
N VAL A 84 8.23 4.67 -0.90
CA VAL A 84 8.48 3.78 0.25
C VAL A 84 9.98 3.52 0.42
N THR A 85 10.70 3.25 -0.67
CA THR A 85 12.14 2.97 -0.60
C THR A 85 12.95 4.21 -0.22
N ASP A 86 12.52 5.39 -0.66
CA ASP A 86 13.13 6.66 -0.27
C ASP A 86 12.88 6.95 1.22
N LEU A 87 11.68 6.70 1.74
CA LEU A 87 11.39 6.82 3.17
C LEU A 87 12.24 5.86 4.00
N VAL A 88 12.39 4.61 3.56
CA VAL A 88 13.27 3.62 4.21
C VAL A 88 14.70 4.15 4.31
N LYS A 89 15.24 4.73 3.23
CA LYS A 89 16.59 5.31 3.21
C LYS A 89 16.70 6.56 4.07
N GLN A 90 15.79 7.53 3.89
CA GLN A 90 15.84 8.83 4.56
C GLN A 90 15.65 8.72 6.08
N MET A 91 14.87 7.73 6.52
CA MET A 91 14.65 7.43 7.93
C MET A 91 15.68 6.43 8.50
N GLU A 92 16.70 6.08 7.71
CA GLU A 92 17.79 5.17 8.10
C GLU A 92 17.28 3.83 8.65
N ILE A 93 16.17 3.31 8.07
CA ILE A 93 15.59 2.04 8.51
C ILE A 93 16.46 0.88 8.05
N GLU A 94 16.85 0.02 8.99
CA GLU A 94 17.70 -1.14 8.73
C GLU A 94 17.01 -2.18 7.85
N VAL A 95 17.68 -2.55 6.76
CA VAL A 95 17.17 -3.45 5.72
C VAL A 95 17.93 -4.78 5.77
N ASP A 96 17.21 -5.89 5.88
CA ASP A 96 17.75 -7.25 5.78
C ASP A 96 18.00 -7.65 4.30
N ARG A 97 17.04 -7.30 3.41
CA ARG A 97 17.14 -7.61 1.98
C ARG A 97 16.50 -6.52 1.14
N PHE A 98 17.20 -6.08 0.12
CA PHE A 98 16.71 -5.17 -0.91
C PHE A 98 16.87 -5.81 -2.30
N ASN A 99 15.76 -5.99 -3.02
CA ASN A 99 15.76 -6.52 -4.37
C ASN A 99 14.96 -5.60 -5.31
N GLN A 100 15.70 -4.79 -6.06
CA GLN A 100 15.12 -3.83 -7.00
C GLN A 100 14.43 -4.51 -8.20
N LYS A 101 14.96 -5.67 -8.64
CA LYS A 101 14.42 -6.41 -9.78
C LYS A 101 13.05 -7.01 -9.44
N ASP A 102 12.96 -7.67 -8.30
CA ASP A 102 11.74 -8.34 -7.84
C ASP A 102 10.81 -7.40 -7.05
N LYS A 103 11.22 -6.13 -6.88
CA LYS A 103 10.49 -5.12 -6.12
C LYS A 103 10.11 -5.60 -4.71
N VAL A 104 11.12 -6.01 -3.95
CA VAL A 104 10.98 -6.51 -2.57
C VAL A 104 11.97 -5.80 -1.65
N VAL A 105 11.46 -5.29 -0.53
CA VAL A 105 12.25 -4.82 0.61
C VAL A 105 11.84 -5.61 1.83
N LYS A 106 12.82 -6.20 2.54
CA LYS A 106 12.61 -6.84 3.83
C LYS A 106 13.41 -6.08 4.88
N LEU A 107 12.73 -5.64 5.93
CA LEU A 107 13.34 -4.93 7.05
C LEU A 107 13.82 -5.90 8.13
N ILE A 108 14.78 -5.47 8.95
CA ILE A 108 15.30 -6.29 10.08
C ILE A 108 14.19 -6.61 11.11
N ASN A 109 13.17 -5.74 11.26
CA ASN A 109 12.03 -6.02 12.12
C ASN A 109 11.13 -7.19 11.63
N GLY A 110 11.50 -7.84 10.51
CA GLY A 110 10.80 -8.94 9.87
C GLY A 110 9.67 -8.53 8.93
N SER A 111 9.41 -7.22 8.77
CA SER A 111 8.40 -6.73 7.84
C SER A 111 8.89 -6.78 6.40
N THR A 112 7.97 -7.00 5.47
CA THR A 112 8.29 -7.08 4.04
C THR A 112 7.35 -6.19 3.24
N PHE A 113 7.93 -5.40 2.35
CA PHE A 113 7.24 -4.62 1.34
C PHE A 113 7.41 -5.26 -0.04
N ARG A 114 6.33 -5.39 -0.80
CA ARG A 114 6.34 -5.93 -2.16
C ARG A 114 5.48 -5.11 -3.09
N LEU A 115 6.01 -4.84 -4.26
CA LEU A 115 5.23 -4.32 -5.38
C LEU A 115 4.98 -5.46 -6.36
N LEU A 116 3.71 -5.64 -6.74
CA LEU A 116 3.23 -6.72 -7.59
C LEU A 116 2.48 -6.15 -8.79
N SER A 117 2.58 -6.83 -9.92
CA SER A 117 1.81 -6.49 -11.13
C SER A 117 0.58 -7.37 -11.23
N ALA A 118 -0.60 -6.77 -11.47
CA ALA A 118 -1.83 -7.50 -11.72
C ALA A 118 -1.77 -8.34 -13.01
N ASN A 119 -0.92 -7.97 -13.96
CA ASN A 119 -0.68 -8.76 -15.17
C ASN A 119 0.05 -10.09 -14.89
N ASN A 120 0.73 -10.21 -13.73
CA ASN A 120 1.35 -11.45 -13.29
C ASN A 120 0.55 -12.03 -12.14
N ARG A 121 -0.51 -12.77 -12.47
CA ARG A 121 -1.45 -13.36 -11.50
C ARG A 121 -0.77 -14.28 -10.49
N ASP A 122 0.21 -15.05 -10.91
CA ASP A 122 0.93 -16.00 -10.05
C ASP A 122 1.74 -15.29 -8.96
N SER A 123 1.99 -13.98 -9.10
CA SER A 123 2.74 -13.20 -8.12
C SER A 123 2.06 -13.06 -6.76
N LEU A 124 0.73 -13.21 -6.70
CA LEU A 124 -0.07 -13.14 -5.47
C LEU A 124 -0.36 -14.51 -4.85
N VAL A 125 -0.30 -15.57 -5.64
CA VAL A 125 -0.64 -16.93 -5.17
C VAL A 125 0.24 -17.34 -3.99
N GLY A 126 -0.41 -17.81 -2.92
CA GLY A 126 0.28 -18.27 -1.71
C GLY A 126 0.87 -17.17 -0.83
N ARG A 127 0.57 -15.89 -1.11
CA ARG A 127 1.03 -14.76 -0.28
C ARG A 127 -0.08 -14.25 0.62
N ALA A 128 0.33 -13.70 1.77
CA ALA A 128 -0.56 -13.09 2.74
C ALA A 128 -0.15 -11.64 3.01
N ALA A 129 -1.12 -10.75 3.20
CA ALA A 129 -0.91 -9.33 3.47
C ALA A 129 -1.63 -8.86 4.73
N ASN A 130 -0.94 -8.05 5.54
CA ASN A 130 -1.56 -7.26 6.60
C ASN A 130 -2.17 -5.98 6.03
N LEU A 131 -1.47 -5.36 5.08
CA LEU A 131 -1.98 -4.24 4.30
C LEU A 131 -1.77 -4.53 2.81
N LEU A 132 -2.86 -4.49 2.06
CA LEU A 132 -2.87 -4.57 0.61
C LEU A 132 -3.34 -3.23 0.04
N VAL A 133 -2.54 -2.63 -0.81
CA VAL A 133 -2.91 -1.44 -1.58
C VAL A 133 -3.11 -1.85 -3.02
N VAL A 134 -4.25 -1.52 -3.60
CA VAL A 134 -4.55 -1.73 -5.02
C VAL A 134 -4.54 -0.37 -5.70
N ASP A 135 -3.49 -0.10 -6.46
CA ASP A 135 -3.31 1.18 -7.15
C ASP A 135 -3.91 1.12 -8.56
N GLU A 136 -4.48 2.24 -9.00
CA GLU A 136 -5.19 2.37 -10.26
C GLU A 136 -6.21 1.24 -10.50
N ALA A 137 -6.99 0.95 -9.46
CA ALA A 137 -7.91 -0.18 -9.41
C ALA A 137 -8.91 -0.25 -10.58
N ALA A 138 -9.34 0.92 -11.09
CA ALA A 138 -10.26 0.98 -12.26
C ALA A 138 -9.65 0.48 -13.58
N ILE A 139 -8.33 0.23 -13.64
CA ILE A 139 -7.67 -0.33 -14.82
C ILE A 139 -7.49 -1.83 -14.71
N ILE A 140 -7.53 -2.38 -13.50
CA ILE A 140 -7.34 -3.82 -13.32
C ILE A 140 -8.56 -4.52 -13.91
N PRO A 141 -8.40 -5.23 -15.03
CA PRO A 141 -9.53 -5.90 -15.65
C PRO A 141 -9.89 -7.12 -14.81
N ASN A 142 -11.16 -7.27 -14.46
CA ASN A 142 -11.70 -8.55 -14.02
C ASN A 142 -12.04 -8.65 -12.52
N ASP A 143 -13.32 -8.87 -12.25
CA ASP A 143 -13.88 -9.16 -10.92
C ASP A 143 -13.30 -10.44 -10.30
N GLU A 144 -12.90 -11.40 -11.15
CA GLU A 144 -12.24 -12.63 -10.71
C GLU A 144 -10.89 -12.36 -10.02
N TYR A 145 -10.14 -11.34 -10.46
CA TYR A 145 -8.86 -11.00 -9.84
C TYR A 145 -9.04 -10.65 -8.37
N PHE A 146 -10.10 -9.91 -8.05
CA PHE A 146 -10.40 -9.59 -6.67
C PHE A 146 -10.78 -10.81 -5.84
N THR A 147 -11.73 -11.62 -6.33
CA THR A 147 -12.30 -12.73 -5.56
C THR A 147 -11.32 -13.88 -5.43
N ARG A 148 -10.57 -14.17 -6.50
CA ARG A 148 -9.68 -15.32 -6.60
C ARG A 148 -8.28 -15.06 -6.05
N ASP A 149 -7.72 -13.87 -6.31
CA ASP A 149 -6.30 -13.61 -6.08
C ASP A 149 -6.07 -12.64 -4.91
N LEU A 150 -6.79 -11.53 -4.82
CA LEU A 150 -6.60 -10.52 -3.77
C LEU A 150 -7.23 -10.92 -2.43
N ARG A 151 -8.47 -11.41 -2.46
CA ARG A 151 -9.20 -11.76 -1.24
C ARG A 151 -8.52 -12.85 -0.41
N PRO A 152 -7.98 -13.95 -0.99
CA PRO A 152 -7.23 -14.95 -0.24
C PRO A 152 -5.99 -14.38 0.45
N ALA A 153 -5.28 -13.43 -0.16
CA ALA A 153 -4.12 -12.80 0.45
C ALA A 153 -4.45 -12.07 1.76
N LEU A 154 -5.69 -11.64 1.95
CA LEU A 154 -6.18 -10.97 3.15
C LEU A 154 -6.80 -11.93 4.19
N SER A 155 -6.96 -13.21 3.89
CA SER A 155 -7.63 -14.16 4.77
C SER A 155 -6.76 -14.65 5.92
N THR A 156 -5.45 -14.64 5.76
CA THR A 156 -4.49 -15.17 6.73
C THR A 156 -4.41 -14.35 8.01
N TYR A 157 -4.53 -13.03 7.90
CA TYR A 157 -4.44 -12.14 9.06
C TYR A 157 -5.82 -11.56 9.40
N LYS A 158 -6.24 -11.73 10.67
CA LYS A 158 -7.55 -11.27 11.15
C LYS A 158 -7.76 -9.77 10.94
N ASP A 159 -6.70 -8.97 11.16
CA ASP A 159 -6.74 -7.52 11.10
C ASP A 159 -6.21 -6.96 9.77
N SER A 160 -6.20 -7.78 8.70
CA SER A 160 -5.80 -7.33 7.37
C SER A 160 -6.72 -6.23 6.84
N ARG A 161 -6.12 -5.27 6.12
CA ARG A 161 -6.84 -4.16 5.48
C ARG A 161 -6.50 -4.09 3.99
N CYS A 162 -7.46 -3.61 3.22
CA CYS A 162 -7.28 -3.36 1.80
C CYS A 162 -7.68 -1.94 1.44
N LEU A 163 -6.76 -1.21 0.85
CA LEU A 163 -6.96 0.13 0.33
C LEU A 163 -6.99 0.09 -1.20
N TRP A 164 -8.09 0.54 -1.78
CA TRP A 164 -8.22 0.72 -3.22
C TRP A 164 -8.11 2.18 -3.56
N ILE A 165 -7.17 2.53 -4.42
CA ILE A 165 -7.01 3.90 -4.92
C ILE A 165 -7.19 3.92 -6.44
N SER A 166 -7.92 4.89 -6.93
CA SER A 166 -8.14 5.05 -8.36
C SER A 166 -8.40 6.49 -8.75
N THR A 167 -8.25 6.74 -10.04
CA THR A 167 -8.64 7.99 -10.68
C THR A 167 -9.95 7.79 -11.44
N PRO A 168 -10.92 8.73 -11.38
CA PRO A 168 -12.15 8.62 -12.14
C PRO A 168 -11.87 8.47 -13.63
N ARG A 169 -12.47 7.50 -14.26
CA ARG A 169 -12.44 7.29 -15.69
C ARG A 169 -13.87 7.33 -16.19
N GLY A 170 -14.33 8.40 -16.80
CA GLY A 170 -15.62 8.61 -17.42
C GLY A 170 -16.77 7.62 -17.16
N LYS A 171 -17.96 7.97 -17.55
CA LYS A 171 -19.13 7.08 -17.48
C LYS A 171 -19.02 6.05 -18.62
N GLY A 172 -18.59 4.84 -18.34
CA GLY A 172 -18.53 3.77 -19.36
C GLY A 172 -17.48 2.68 -19.10
N ASN A 173 -16.84 2.70 -17.96
CA ASN A 173 -16.00 1.61 -17.47
C ASN A 173 -16.65 0.98 -16.24
#